data_7b834d62d8ac51579269687a2057b555
#
_entry.id   7b834d62d8ac51579269687a2057b555
#
_cell.length_a   1.000
_cell.length_b   1.000
_cell.length_c   1.000
_cell.angle_alpha   90.00
_cell.angle_beta   90.00
_cell.angle_gamma   90.00
#
_symmetry.space_group_name_H-M   'P 1'
#
loop_
_entity.id
_entity.type
_entity.pdbx_description
1 polymer ?
#
loop_
_entity_poly.entity_id
_entity_poly.type
_entity_poly.pdbx_seq_one_letter_code
_entity_poly.pdbx_strand_id
1 'polypeptide(L)'
;MDERIQKYEDKMKKTLASLDSELATIRAGRANPHILDKLTVDYYGAPTPLQQVANITVPEARMIQIQPWESSLIKGIEKAILVSDLGLNPSNDGKVIRLVFPELTEERRKELVKDVKKKGEAAKVAVRNIRRYANDAFKKLAKQDVSEDEIKELEDKIQKSTDKYIKEVDAAVDAKSKEIMTV
;
A
#
# COMPACT_ATOMS: atom_id res chain seq x y z
N MET A 1 -6.77 9.55 -27.72
CA MET A 1 -6.10 8.29 -27.31
C MET A 1 -7.01 7.17 -27.75
N ASP A 2 -6.47 6.09 -28.31
CA ASP A 2 -7.31 5.01 -28.86
C ASP A 2 -7.99 4.25 -27.72
N GLU A 3 -9.34 4.20 -27.75
CA GLU A 3 -10.12 3.54 -26.68
C GLU A 3 -9.81 2.06 -26.54
N ARG A 4 -9.38 1.42 -27.65
CA ARG A 4 -8.98 0.00 -27.66
C ARG A 4 -7.75 -0.26 -26.80
N ILE A 5 -6.87 0.73 -26.66
CA ILE A 5 -5.66 0.66 -25.81
C ILE A 5 -5.98 1.14 -24.40
N GLN A 6 -6.73 2.22 -24.27
CA GLN A 6 -7.04 2.88 -23.00
C GLN A 6 -7.55 1.89 -21.95
N LYS A 7 -8.48 1.02 -22.31
CA LYS A 7 -9.04 0.01 -21.39
C LYS A 7 -8.00 -0.95 -20.80
N TYR A 8 -6.92 -1.24 -21.54
CA TYR A 8 -5.83 -2.09 -21.05
C TYR A 8 -4.82 -1.31 -20.23
N GLU A 9 -4.54 -0.06 -20.63
CA GLU A 9 -3.73 0.85 -19.81
C GLU A 9 -4.38 1.12 -18.45
N ASP A 10 -5.69 1.30 -18.39
CA ASP A 10 -6.43 1.46 -17.15
C ASP A 10 -6.31 0.23 -16.24
N LYS A 11 -6.30 -0.97 -16.81
CA LYS A 11 -6.04 -2.21 -16.07
C LYS A 11 -4.60 -2.27 -15.53
N MET A 12 -3.62 -1.89 -16.34
CA MET A 12 -2.22 -1.82 -15.91
C MET A 12 -2.04 -0.78 -14.79
N LYS A 13 -2.68 0.38 -14.92
CA LYS A 13 -2.70 1.41 -13.88
C LYS A 13 -3.32 0.93 -12.57
N LYS A 14 -4.43 0.18 -12.65
CA LYS A 14 -5.04 -0.44 -11.46
C LYS A 14 -4.12 -1.46 -10.81
N THR A 15 -3.39 -2.25 -11.60
CA THR A 15 -2.40 -3.21 -11.10
C THR A 15 -1.29 -2.50 -10.33
N LEU A 16 -0.77 -1.38 -10.86
CA LEU A 16 0.24 -0.58 -10.17
C LEU A 16 -0.31 0.03 -8.88
N ALA A 17 -1.52 0.60 -8.91
CA ALA A 17 -2.17 1.14 -7.73
C ALA A 17 -2.41 0.08 -6.64
N SER A 18 -2.78 -1.15 -7.03
CA SER A 18 -2.90 -2.28 -6.11
C SER A 18 -1.56 -2.65 -5.48
N LEU A 19 -0.48 -2.68 -6.27
CA LEU A 19 0.87 -2.90 -5.75
C LEU A 19 1.27 -1.81 -4.76
N ASP A 20 1.06 -0.55 -5.08
CA ASP A 20 1.37 0.58 -4.19
C ASP A 20 0.62 0.46 -2.86
N SER A 21 -0.65 0.07 -2.90
CA SER A 21 -1.45 -0.20 -1.69
C SER A 21 -0.91 -1.36 -0.87
N GLU A 22 -0.50 -2.45 -1.52
CA GLU A 22 0.11 -3.60 -0.83
C GLU A 22 1.47 -3.23 -0.21
N LEU A 23 2.31 -2.47 -0.93
CA LEU A 23 3.60 -2.03 -0.41
C LEU A 23 3.43 -1.05 0.77
N ALA A 24 2.40 -0.21 0.75
CA ALA A 24 2.09 0.70 1.85
C ALA A 24 1.73 -0.04 3.15
N THR A 25 1.22 -1.26 3.08
CA THR A 25 0.92 -2.08 4.26
C THR A 25 2.17 -2.66 4.92
N ILE A 26 3.29 -2.72 4.20
CA ILE A 26 4.55 -3.24 4.72
C ILE A 26 5.21 -2.17 5.60
N ARG A 27 5.34 -2.47 6.87
CA ARG A 27 5.93 -1.57 7.86
C ARG A 27 7.45 -1.65 7.82
N ALA A 28 8.09 -0.53 7.51
CA ALA A 28 9.55 -0.40 7.48
C ALA A 28 10.15 0.01 8.84
N GLY A 29 9.48 -0.28 9.95
CA GLY A 29 9.92 0.09 11.30
C GLY A 29 9.60 1.54 11.68
N ARG A 30 8.98 2.34 10.79
CA ARG A 30 8.52 3.70 11.10
C ARG A 30 7.11 3.68 11.66
N ALA A 31 6.87 4.53 12.63
CA ALA A 31 5.53 4.76 13.17
C ALA A 31 4.66 5.47 12.11
N ASN A 32 3.49 4.87 11.82
CA ASN A 32 2.51 5.47 10.93
C ASN A 32 1.19 5.66 11.70
N PRO A 33 0.72 6.89 11.92
CA PRO A 33 -0.51 7.14 12.66
C PRO A 33 -1.76 6.56 11.98
N HIS A 34 -1.73 6.31 10.68
CA HIS A 34 -2.85 5.71 9.94
C HIS A 34 -3.18 4.27 10.35
N ILE A 35 -2.29 3.58 11.07
CA ILE A 35 -2.61 2.26 11.64
C ILE A 35 -3.74 2.33 12.67
N LEU A 36 -3.98 3.50 13.24
CA LEU A 36 -5.02 3.76 14.23
C LEU A 36 -6.36 4.16 13.62
N ASP A 37 -6.45 4.32 12.30
CA ASP A 37 -7.65 4.83 11.61
C ASP A 37 -8.89 3.95 11.82
N LYS A 38 -8.69 2.65 12.02
CA LYS A 38 -9.76 1.68 12.23
C LYS A 38 -10.14 1.49 13.70
N LEU A 39 -9.40 2.10 14.62
CA LEU A 39 -9.68 1.98 16.05
C LEU A 39 -10.82 2.91 16.46
N THR A 40 -11.73 2.36 17.23
CA THR A 40 -12.80 3.11 17.89
C THR A 40 -12.73 2.91 19.39
N VAL A 41 -13.13 3.92 20.13
CA VAL A 41 -13.26 3.87 21.59
C VAL A 41 -14.68 4.22 21.98
N ASP A 42 -15.13 3.70 23.11
CA ASP A 42 -16.41 4.10 23.68
C ASP A 42 -16.30 5.53 24.24
N TYR A 43 -17.05 6.44 23.63
CA TYR A 43 -17.19 7.81 24.06
C TYR A 43 -18.66 8.11 24.36
N TYR A 44 -18.98 8.18 25.64
CA TYR A 44 -20.36 8.35 26.14
C TYR A 44 -21.37 7.35 25.56
N GLY A 45 -20.98 6.07 25.47
CA GLY A 45 -21.81 4.98 24.97
C GLY A 45 -21.85 4.83 23.45
N ALA A 46 -21.09 5.63 22.68
CA ALA A 46 -21.00 5.55 21.24
C ALA A 46 -19.59 5.18 20.77
N PRO A 47 -19.42 4.19 19.86
CA PRO A 47 -18.13 3.92 19.24
C PRO A 47 -17.68 5.14 18.42
N THR A 48 -16.56 5.75 18.81
CA THR A 48 -16.04 6.97 18.20
C THR A 48 -14.62 6.73 17.68
N PRO A 49 -14.30 7.15 16.45
CA PRO A 49 -12.93 7.07 15.93
C PRO A 49 -11.93 7.79 16.84
N LEU A 50 -10.76 7.19 17.01
CA LEU A 50 -9.73 7.71 17.92
C LEU A 50 -9.32 9.15 17.60
N GLN A 51 -9.28 9.50 16.32
CA GLN A 51 -8.92 10.85 15.85
C GLN A 51 -9.90 11.94 16.28
N GLN A 52 -11.12 11.57 16.64
CA GLN A 52 -12.15 12.52 17.09
C GLN A 52 -12.11 12.81 18.59
N VAL A 53 -11.35 12.04 19.34
CA VAL A 53 -11.28 12.15 20.82
C VAL A 53 -9.87 12.36 21.34
N ALA A 54 -8.88 12.31 20.48
CA ALA A 54 -7.48 12.46 20.84
C ALA A 54 -6.67 13.15 19.74
N ASN A 55 -5.59 13.81 20.14
CA ASN A 55 -4.57 14.30 19.24
C ASN A 55 -3.49 13.21 19.06
N ILE A 56 -3.19 12.86 17.82
CA ILE A 56 -2.23 11.81 17.47
C ILE A 56 -1.01 12.47 16.81
N THR A 57 0.16 12.27 17.41
CA THR A 57 1.43 12.81 16.92
C THR A 57 2.48 11.71 16.81
N VAL A 58 3.51 11.96 16.00
CA VAL A 58 4.68 11.08 15.84
C VAL A 58 5.92 11.87 16.25
N PRO A 59 6.25 11.94 17.56
CA PRO A 59 7.39 12.73 18.05
C PRO A 59 8.74 12.14 17.62
N GLU A 60 8.80 10.84 17.43
CA GLU A 60 9.99 10.10 17.00
C GLU A 60 9.65 9.08 15.91
N ALA A 61 10.65 8.66 15.14
CA ALA A 61 10.46 7.76 14.00
C ALA A 61 9.73 6.44 14.33
N ARG A 62 9.81 5.97 15.59
CA ARG A 62 9.23 4.70 16.05
C ARG A 62 8.26 4.86 17.23
N MET A 63 7.73 6.06 17.43
CA MET A 63 6.81 6.33 18.52
C MET A 63 5.58 7.07 18.00
N ILE A 64 4.40 6.59 18.38
CA ILE A 64 3.15 7.34 18.25
C ILE A 64 2.73 7.80 19.65
N GLN A 65 2.40 9.07 19.75
CA GLN A 65 1.87 9.68 20.98
C GLN A 65 0.40 10.01 20.76
N ILE A 66 -0.45 9.50 21.64
CA ILE A 66 -1.89 9.75 21.65
C ILE A 66 -2.21 10.57 22.88
N GLN A 67 -2.69 11.78 22.69
CA GLN A 67 -3.12 12.66 23.77
C GLN A 67 -4.64 12.81 23.72
N PRO A 68 -5.39 12.09 24.58
CA PRO A 68 -6.84 12.25 24.68
C PRO A 68 -7.19 13.66 25.19
N TRP A 69 -8.29 14.19 24.71
CA TRP A 69 -8.81 15.45 25.23
C TRP A 69 -9.32 15.32 26.67
N GLU A 70 -9.78 14.12 27.03
CA GLU A 70 -10.22 13.78 28.37
C GLU A 70 -9.38 12.62 28.92
N SER A 71 -8.78 12.80 30.08
CA SER A 71 -7.94 11.78 30.73
C SER A 71 -8.69 10.49 31.09
N SER A 72 -10.02 10.57 31.24
CA SER A 72 -10.88 9.42 31.47
C SER A 72 -10.88 8.41 30.33
N LEU A 73 -10.52 8.82 29.10
CA LEU A 73 -10.46 7.98 27.92
C LEU A 73 -9.20 7.11 27.82
N ILE A 74 -8.18 7.39 28.61
CA ILE A 74 -6.87 6.69 28.52
C ILE A 74 -7.05 5.18 28.65
N LYS A 75 -7.77 4.72 29.65
CA LYS A 75 -7.98 3.28 29.88
C LYS A 75 -8.75 2.62 28.73
N GLY A 76 -9.76 3.29 28.18
CA GLY A 76 -10.54 2.82 27.05
C GLY A 76 -9.71 2.71 25.78
N ILE A 77 -8.84 3.70 25.52
CA ILE A 77 -7.93 3.71 24.36
C ILE A 77 -6.89 2.60 24.48
N GLU A 78 -6.27 2.45 25.66
CA GLU A 78 -5.32 1.35 25.91
C GLU A 78 -5.95 -0.02 25.67
N LYS A 79 -7.15 -0.23 26.19
CA LYS A 79 -7.88 -1.48 25.98
C LYS A 79 -8.19 -1.73 24.51
N ALA A 80 -8.60 -0.70 23.78
CA ALA A 80 -8.88 -0.81 22.34
C ALA A 80 -7.62 -1.19 21.56
N ILE A 81 -6.45 -0.66 21.92
CA ILE A 81 -5.16 -1.00 21.31
C ILE A 81 -4.75 -2.42 21.63
N LEU A 82 -4.88 -2.86 22.88
CA LEU A 82 -4.53 -4.23 23.30
C LEU A 82 -5.39 -5.30 22.64
N VAL A 83 -6.67 -5.03 22.43
CA VAL A 83 -7.61 -5.95 21.78
C VAL A 83 -7.42 -5.95 20.26
N SER A 84 -6.81 -4.92 19.68
CA SER A 84 -6.58 -4.81 18.25
C SER A 84 -5.47 -5.76 17.77
N ASP A 85 -5.47 -6.01 16.44
CA ASP A 85 -4.44 -6.84 15.78
C ASP A 85 -3.09 -6.12 15.59
N LEU A 86 -2.91 -4.95 16.21
CA LEU A 86 -1.69 -4.15 16.03
C LEU A 86 -0.45 -4.74 16.69
N GLY A 87 -0.63 -5.60 17.71
CA GLY A 87 0.47 -6.24 18.43
C GLY A 87 1.38 -5.26 19.18
N LEU A 88 0.83 -4.09 19.57
CA LEU A 88 1.55 -3.05 20.28
C LEU A 88 1.12 -2.99 21.75
N ASN A 89 2.06 -2.72 22.63
CA ASN A 89 1.81 -2.52 24.05
C ASN A 89 1.81 -1.01 24.36
N PRO A 90 0.64 -0.41 24.68
CA PRO A 90 0.59 0.97 25.04
C PRO A 90 1.16 1.21 26.45
N SER A 91 1.83 2.34 26.63
CA SER A 91 2.22 2.88 27.94
C SER A 91 1.64 4.26 28.12
N ASN A 92 1.30 4.66 29.36
CA ASN A 92 0.79 6.00 29.63
C ASN A 92 1.46 6.62 30.85
N ASP A 93 1.44 7.94 30.90
CA ASP A 93 1.91 8.75 32.05
C ASP A 93 0.76 9.47 32.77
N GLY A 94 -0.49 9.08 32.50
CA GLY A 94 -1.70 9.72 33.03
C GLY A 94 -2.25 10.86 32.17
N LYS A 95 -1.51 11.29 31.14
CA LYS A 95 -1.92 12.37 30.21
C LYS A 95 -1.85 11.93 28.76
N VAL A 96 -0.82 11.20 28.40
CA VAL A 96 -0.59 10.72 27.03
C VAL A 96 -0.32 9.22 27.01
N ILE A 97 -0.71 8.59 25.91
CA ILE A 97 -0.42 7.19 25.62
C ILE A 97 0.69 7.16 24.58
N ARG A 98 1.71 6.33 24.82
CA ARG A 98 2.83 6.14 23.90
C ARG A 98 2.81 4.72 23.36
N LEU A 99 2.93 4.62 22.03
CA LEU A 99 3.11 3.37 21.31
C LEU A 99 4.52 3.35 20.73
N VAL A 100 5.37 2.45 21.23
CA VAL A 100 6.72 2.28 20.73
C VAL A 100 6.75 1.08 19.79
N PHE A 101 7.24 1.30 18.55
CA PHE A 101 7.43 0.25 17.57
C PHE A 101 8.79 -0.39 17.78
N PRO A 102 8.88 -1.75 17.84
CA PRO A 102 10.15 -2.43 17.97
C PRO A 102 11.04 -2.18 16.74
N GLU A 103 12.36 -2.17 16.97
CA GLU A 103 13.32 -2.18 15.87
C GLU A 103 13.18 -3.42 15.02
N LEU A 104 13.25 -3.23 13.69
CA LEU A 104 13.37 -4.35 12.78
C LEU A 104 14.79 -4.92 12.85
N THR A 105 14.90 -6.22 13.07
CA THR A 105 16.18 -6.94 12.93
C THR A 105 16.63 -6.94 11.47
N GLU A 106 17.92 -7.09 11.22
CA GLU A 106 18.46 -7.20 9.86
C GLU A 106 17.84 -8.38 9.09
N GLU A 107 17.61 -9.49 9.77
CA GLU A 107 16.95 -10.66 9.20
C GLU A 107 15.52 -10.34 8.77
N ARG A 108 14.76 -9.65 9.62
CA ARG A 108 13.38 -9.24 9.30
C ARG A 108 13.34 -8.25 8.15
N ARG A 109 14.27 -7.32 8.06
CA ARG A 109 14.40 -6.42 6.91
C ARG A 109 14.63 -7.19 5.61
N LYS A 110 15.52 -8.17 5.62
CA LYS A 110 15.79 -9.04 4.45
C LYS A 110 14.56 -9.82 4.02
N GLU A 111 13.79 -10.36 4.97
CA GLU A 111 12.52 -11.03 4.68
C GLU A 111 11.49 -10.09 4.04
N LEU A 112 11.34 -8.88 4.59
CA LEU A 112 10.43 -7.88 4.04
C LEU A 112 10.83 -7.46 2.62
N VAL A 113 12.11 -7.30 2.33
CA VAL A 113 12.61 -7.00 0.98
C VAL A 113 12.31 -8.15 0.02
N LYS A 114 12.45 -9.41 0.44
CA LYS A 114 12.05 -10.55 -0.37
C LYS A 114 10.55 -10.54 -0.68
N ASP A 115 9.72 -10.21 0.30
CA ASP A 115 8.27 -10.12 0.12
C ASP A 115 7.90 -8.99 -0.84
N VAL A 116 8.53 -7.81 -0.72
CA VAL A 116 8.38 -6.69 -1.65
C VAL A 116 8.72 -7.10 -3.09
N LYS A 117 9.85 -7.77 -3.28
CA LYS A 117 10.27 -8.28 -4.61
C LYS A 117 9.29 -9.30 -5.18
N LYS A 118 8.78 -10.19 -4.35
CA LYS A 118 7.77 -11.18 -4.75
C LYS A 118 6.47 -10.51 -5.22
N LYS A 119 6.00 -9.50 -4.50
CA LYS A 119 4.83 -8.70 -4.88
C LYS A 119 5.06 -7.95 -6.18
N GLY A 120 6.24 -7.38 -6.37
CA GLY A 120 6.65 -6.74 -7.62
C GLY A 120 6.65 -7.70 -8.82
N GLU A 121 7.19 -8.91 -8.66
CA GLU A 121 7.15 -9.93 -9.72
C GLU A 121 5.72 -10.33 -10.08
N ALA A 122 4.85 -10.52 -9.09
CA ALA A 122 3.43 -10.81 -9.32
C ALA A 122 2.74 -9.68 -10.10
N ALA A 123 3.03 -8.42 -9.78
CA ALA A 123 2.51 -7.26 -10.50
C ALA A 123 3.02 -7.22 -11.96
N LYS A 124 4.30 -7.51 -12.20
CA LYS A 124 4.86 -7.60 -13.57
C LYS A 124 4.20 -8.72 -14.39
N VAL A 125 3.95 -9.86 -13.77
CA VAL A 125 3.21 -10.96 -14.42
C VAL A 125 1.80 -10.52 -14.80
N ALA A 126 1.10 -9.82 -13.91
CA ALA A 126 -0.23 -9.29 -14.19
C ALA A 126 -0.21 -8.29 -15.37
N VAL A 127 0.75 -7.38 -15.41
CA VAL A 127 0.92 -6.42 -16.53
C VAL A 127 1.18 -7.15 -17.85
N ARG A 128 2.06 -8.16 -17.86
CA ARG A 128 2.32 -8.98 -19.06
C ARG A 128 1.10 -9.77 -19.52
N ASN A 129 0.29 -10.27 -18.60
CA ASN A 129 -0.96 -10.93 -18.92
C ASN A 129 -1.97 -9.96 -19.56
N ILE A 130 -2.07 -8.75 -19.06
CA ILE A 130 -2.92 -7.70 -19.66
C ILE A 130 -2.47 -7.43 -21.09
N ARG A 131 -1.17 -7.31 -21.36
CA ARG A 131 -0.63 -7.18 -22.71
C ARG A 131 -1.03 -8.35 -23.58
N ARG A 132 -0.89 -9.58 -23.10
CA ARG A 132 -1.26 -10.79 -23.86
C ARG A 132 -2.73 -10.77 -24.24
N TYR A 133 -3.62 -10.45 -23.31
CA TYR A 133 -5.06 -10.32 -23.60
C TYR A 133 -5.35 -9.20 -24.60
N ALA A 134 -4.62 -8.10 -24.53
CA ALA A 134 -4.75 -7.02 -25.52
C ALA A 134 -4.35 -7.50 -26.92
N ASN A 135 -3.20 -8.16 -27.06
CA ASN A 135 -2.71 -8.68 -28.34
C ASN A 135 -3.67 -9.72 -28.92
N ASP A 136 -4.22 -10.62 -28.09
CA ASP A 136 -5.21 -11.60 -28.54
C ASP A 136 -6.49 -10.92 -29.03
N ALA A 137 -6.91 -9.83 -28.39
CA ALA A 137 -8.05 -9.04 -28.86
C ALA A 137 -7.75 -8.29 -30.15
N PHE A 138 -6.56 -7.72 -30.31
CA PHE A 138 -6.15 -7.01 -31.53
C PHE A 138 -6.07 -7.95 -32.73
N LYS A 139 -5.54 -9.17 -32.56
CA LYS A 139 -5.51 -10.20 -33.64
C LYS A 139 -6.91 -10.58 -34.13
N LYS A 140 -7.91 -10.53 -33.24
CA LYS A 140 -9.31 -10.80 -33.65
C LYS A 140 -9.88 -9.69 -34.53
N LEU A 141 -9.35 -8.46 -34.46
CA LEU A 141 -9.77 -7.34 -35.29
C LEU A 141 -9.46 -7.59 -36.80
N ALA A 142 -8.50 -8.42 -37.12
CA ALA A 142 -8.24 -8.82 -38.49
C ALA A 142 -9.48 -9.45 -39.19
N LYS A 143 -10.38 -10.05 -38.42
CA LYS A 143 -11.66 -10.60 -38.89
C LYS A 143 -12.76 -9.53 -39.08
N GLN A 144 -12.48 -8.29 -38.73
CA GLN A 144 -13.41 -7.16 -38.76
C GLN A 144 -12.90 -6.05 -39.69
N ASP A 145 -12.22 -6.43 -40.78
CA ASP A 145 -11.68 -5.51 -41.79
C ASP A 145 -10.70 -4.44 -41.29
N VAL A 146 -10.02 -4.70 -40.18
CA VAL A 146 -8.92 -3.85 -39.66
C VAL A 146 -7.62 -4.30 -40.35
N SER A 147 -6.83 -3.36 -40.88
CA SER A 147 -5.60 -3.65 -41.57
C SER A 147 -4.52 -4.25 -40.64
N GLU A 148 -3.64 -5.06 -41.21
CA GLU A 148 -2.48 -5.64 -40.46
C GLU A 148 -1.58 -4.54 -39.91
N ASP A 149 -1.38 -3.43 -40.61
CA ASP A 149 -0.56 -2.30 -40.16
C ASP A 149 -1.17 -1.62 -38.94
N GLU A 150 -2.49 -1.46 -38.91
CA GLU A 150 -3.18 -0.88 -37.74
C GLU A 150 -3.09 -1.83 -36.53
N ILE A 151 -3.23 -3.12 -36.73
CA ILE A 151 -3.07 -4.11 -35.67
C ILE A 151 -1.65 -4.04 -35.09
N LYS A 152 -0.65 -3.96 -35.95
CA LYS A 152 0.75 -3.84 -35.54
C LYS A 152 1.01 -2.54 -34.73
N GLU A 153 0.43 -1.43 -35.16
CA GLU A 153 0.50 -0.19 -34.38
C GLU A 153 -0.11 -0.33 -32.98
N LEU A 154 -1.24 -1.04 -32.87
CA LEU A 154 -1.86 -1.30 -31.56
C LEU A 154 -0.97 -2.20 -30.69
N GLU A 155 -0.38 -3.24 -31.26
CA GLU A 155 0.56 -4.11 -30.56
C GLU A 155 1.81 -3.35 -30.09
N ASP A 156 2.36 -2.46 -30.92
CA ASP A 156 3.50 -1.62 -30.56
C ASP A 156 3.16 -0.63 -29.44
N LYS A 157 1.97 -0.03 -29.48
CA LYS A 157 1.51 0.90 -28.43
C LYS A 157 1.31 0.19 -27.11
N ILE A 158 0.68 -0.99 -27.10
CA ILE A 158 0.48 -1.74 -25.84
C ILE A 158 1.81 -2.29 -25.31
N GLN A 159 2.77 -2.59 -26.18
CA GLN A 159 4.13 -2.96 -25.74
C GLN A 159 4.82 -1.80 -25.03
N LYS A 160 4.75 -0.59 -25.56
CA LYS A 160 5.32 0.63 -24.92
C LYS A 160 4.67 0.89 -23.55
N SER A 161 3.35 0.74 -23.46
CA SER A 161 2.63 0.87 -22.20
C SER A 161 3.08 -0.20 -21.20
N THR A 162 3.23 -1.45 -21.65
CA THR A 162 3.73 -2.55 -20.81
C THR A 162 5.12 -2.24 -20.25
N ASP A 163 6.05 -1.80 -21.10
CA ASP A 163 7.42 -1.47 -20.70
C ASP A 163 7.44 -0.32 -19.68
N LYS A 164 6.59 0.68 -19.90
CA LYS A 164 6.42 1.79 -18.95
C LYS A 164 5.97 1.30 -17.58
N TYR A 165 4.90 0.53 -17.51
CA TYR A 165 4.35 0.05 -16.24
C TYR A 165 5.28 -0.95 -15.54
N ILE A 166 6.03 -1.77 -16.27
CA ILE A 166 7.07 -2.63 -15.68
C ILE A 166 8.17 -1.79 -15.03
N LYS A 167 8.62 -0.70 -15.67
CA LYS A 167 9.60 0.22 -15.07
C LYS A 167 9.05 0.90 -13.81
N GLU A 168 7.79 1.28 -13.82
CA GLU A 168 7.13 1.88 -12.64
C GLU A 168 7.02 0.87 -11.48
N VAL A 169 6.74 -0.41 -11.78
CA VAL A 169 6.77 -1.49 -10.78
C VAL A 169 8.18 -1.66 -10.20
N ASP A 170 9.19 -1.71 -11.03
CA ASP A 170 10.58 -1.83 -10.57
C ASP A 170 10.98 -0.64 -9.70
N ALA A 171 10.60 0.58 -10.09
CA ALA A 171 10.87 1.79 -9.32
C ALA A 171 10.18 1.76 -7.94
N ALA A 172 8.93 1.29 -7.87
CA ALA A 172 8.20 1.16 -6.61
C ALA A 172 8.85 0.12 -5.69
N VAL A 173 9.25 -1.03 -6.24
CA VAL A 173 9.97 -2.09 -5.50
C VAL A 173 11.31 -1.59 -4.97
N ASP A 174 12.08 -0.89 -5.78
CA ASP A 174 13.39 -0.35 -5.38
C ASP A 174 13.24 0.72 -4.29
N ALA A 175 12.29 1.62 -4.43
CA ALA A 175 12.01 2.66 -3.45
C ALA A 175 11.62 2.04 -2.09
N LYS A 176 10.72 1.06 -2.09
CA LYS A 176 10.29 0.38 -0.86
C LYS A 176 11.41 -0.44 -0.24
N SER A 177 12.21 -1.13 -1.05
CA SER A 177 13.37 -1.89 -0.58
C SER A 177 14.41 -0.99 0.10
N LYS A 178 14.69 0.18 -0.47
CA LYS A 178 15.57 1.17 0.15
C LYS A 178 15.00 1.72 1.45
N GLU A 179 13.71 2.03 1.48
CA GLU A 179 13.02 2.46 2.70
C GLU A 179 13.20 1.44 3.83
N ILE A 180 12.98 0.17 3.55
CA ILE A 180 13.11 -0.92 4.53
C ILE A 180 14.56 -1.05 5.04
N MET A 181 15.55 -0.88 4.17
CA MET A 181 16.97 -1.07 4.51
C MET A 181 17.62 0.15 5.18
N THR A 182 17.02 1.34 5.07
CA THR A 182 17.63 2.61 5.54
C THR A 182 17.20 3.03 6.96
N VAL A 183 16.27 2.34 7.56
CA VAL A 183 15.70 2.68 8.91
C VAL A 183 16.49 2.03 10.03
#